data_21c952cde83f98b007c41db3fb38c090
#
_entry.id   21c952cde83f98b007c41db3fb38c090
#
_cell.length_a   1.000
_cell.length_b   1.000
_cell.length_c   1.000
_cell.angle_alpha   90.00
_cell.angle_beta   90.00
_cell.angle_gamma   90.00
#
_symmetry.space_group_name_H-M   'P 1'
#
loop_
_entity.id
_entity.type
_entity.pdbx_description
1 polymer ?
#
loop_
_entity_poly.entity_id
_entity_poly.type
_entity_poly.pdbx_seq_one_letter_code
_entity_poly.pdbx_strand_id
1 'polypeptide(L)'
;MDPYNFQLPLEHWLFIIGIGLLVIEIAFFGFATFVLFFVGIAMLIIGALMAFGVLPVGIDIAIGAVSLLSISGAVLLWKPMKKIQSSKEAAKVEVGFVGHRFQVQTDIAPDLPGTYTYSGIAWTVVSDTSIQRFTQ
;
A
#
# COMPACT_ATOMS: atom_id res chain seq x y z
N MET A 1 29.84 34.37 -14.03
CA MET A 1 28.78 33.36 -14.04
C MET A 1 29.37 32.13 -14.70
N ASP A 2 29.82 31.16 -13.90
CA ASP A 2 30.43 29.94 -14.42
C ASP A 2 29.36 29.09 -15.08
N PRO A 3 29.44 28.76 -16.37
CA PRO A 3 28.40 28.01 -17.08
C PRO A 3 28.26 26.56 -16.64
N TYR A 4 29.11 26.11 -15.70
CA TYR A 4 29.11 24.74 -15.18
C TYR A 4 28.59 24.63 -13.74
N ASN A 5 28.20 25.73 -13.10
CA ASN A 5 27.63 25.71 -11.75
C ASN A 5 26.10 25.70 -11.79
N PHE A 6 25.54 24.64 -12.39
CA PHE A 6 24.10 24.40 -12.38
C PHE A 6 23.71 23.81 -11.03
N GLN A 7 23.70 24.67 -10.00
CA GLN A 7 23.17 24.30 -8.70
C GLN A 7 21.67 24.58 -8.69
N LEU A 8 20.89 23.53 -8.79
CA LEU A 8 19.44 23.63 -8.62
C LEU A 8 19.14 24.11 -7.18
N PRO A 9 18.23 25.08 -6.99
CA PRO A 9 17.75 25.46 -5.69
C PRO A 9 17.19 24.24 -4.93
N LEU A 10 17.25 24.28 -3.60
CA LEU A 10 16.84 23.16 -2.74
C LEU A 10 15.39 22.70 -2.99
N GLU A 11 14.49 23.64 -3.25
CA GLU A 11 13.09 23.36 -3.57
C GLU A 11 12.92 22.51 -4.82
N HIS A 12 13.77 22.69 -5.82
CA HIS A 12 13.74 21.84 -7.03
C HIS A 12 14.19 20.41 -6.73
N TRP A 13 15.17 20.22 -5.86
CA TRP A 13 15.56 18.89 -5.40
C TRP A 13 14.45 18.20 -4.63
N LEU A 14 13.72 18.93 -3.80
CA LEU A 14 12.55 18.39 -3.09
C LEU A 14 11.47 17.92 -4.06
N PHE A 15 11.19 18.65 -5.14
CA PHE A 15 10.27 18.23 -6.18
C PHE A 15 10.75 16.98 -6.91
N ILE A 16 11.99 16.95 -7.39
CA ILE A 16 12.55 15.83 -8.14
C ILE A 16 12.53 14.55 -7.31
N ILE A 17 13.03 14.61 -6.08
CA ILE A 17 13.09 13.45 -5.18
C ILE A 17 11.67 13.04 -4.75
N GLY A 18 10.81 13.99 -4.43
CA GLY A 18 9.43 13.73 -4.04
C GLY A 18 8.64 13.01 -5.12
N ILE A 19 8.72 13.46 -6.37
CA ILE A 19 8.10 12.79 -7.52
C ILE A 19 8.71 11.40 -7.73
N GLY A 20 10.04 11.29 -7.64
CA GLY A 20 10.74 10.00 -7.77
C GLY A 20 10.26 8.98 -6.73
N LEU A 21 10.10 9.37 -5.47
CA LEU A 21 9.58 8.50 -4.41
C LEU A 21 8.15 8.05 -4.68
N LEU A 22 7.27 8.95 -5.17
CA LEU A 22 5.90 8.59 -5.54
C LEU A 22 5.87 7.59 -6.70
N VAL A 23 6.70 7.78 -7.71
CA VAL A 23 6.80 6.84 -8.84
C VAL A 23 7.28 5.47 -8.38
N ILE A 24 8.30 5.42 -7.51
CA ILE A 24 8.82 4.17 -6.95
C ILE A 24 7.73 3.45 -6.13
N GLU A 25 7.01 4.16 -5.25
CA GLU A 25 5.92 3.57 -4.46
C GLU A 25 4.86 2.94 -5.36
N ILE A 26 4.41 3.66 -6.39
CA ILE A 26 3.37 3.17 -7.30
C ILE A 26 3.87 1.99 -8.15
N ALA A 27 5.08 2.11 -8.72
CA ALA A 27 5.62 1.14 -9.67
C ALA A 27 6.05 -0.18 -9.01
N PHE A 28 6.67 -0.12 -7.83
CA PHE A 28 7.26 -1.29 -7.19
C PHE A 28 6.45 -1.81 -6.00
N PHE A 29 5.86 -0.93 -5.22
CA PHE A 29 5.16 -1.32 -3.99
C PHE A 29 3.64 -1.30 -4.11
N GLY A 30 3.08 -0.67 -5.15
CA GLY A 30 1.64 -0.63 -5.36
C GLY A 30 0.85 -0.13 -4.16
N PHE A 31 1.38 0.86 -3.43
CA PHE A 31 0.86 1.37 -2.16
C PHE A 31 0.91 0.38 -0.99
N ALA A 32 1.80 -0.63 -1.04
CA ALA A 32 1.89 -1.61 0.05
C ALA A 32 2.48 -1.03 1.33
N THR A 33 3.47 -0.15 1.21
CA THR A 33 4.14 0.45 2.37
C THR A 33 3.59 1.80 2.79
N PHE A 34 3.11 2.60 1.84
CA PHE A 34 2.72 4.00 1.99
C PHE A 34 3.79 4.94 2.55
N VAL A 35 4.94 4.42 2.95
CA VAL A 35 6.02 5.22 3.55
C VAL A 35 6.59 6.21 2.54
N LEU A 36 6.98 5.73 1.36
CA LEU A 36 7.53 6.59 0.30
C LEU A 36 6.46 7.56 -0.22
N PHE A 37 5.20 7.16 -0.20
CA PHE A 37 4.08 8.00 -0.57
C PHE A 37 3.97 9.24 0.34
N PHE A 38 3.97 9.04 1.67
CA PHE A 38 3.87 10.15 2.62
C PHE A 38 5.10 11.06 2.57
N VAL A 39 6.30 10.48 2.47
CA VAL A 39 7.53 11.26 2.33
C VAL A 39 7.53 12.04 1.02
N GLY A 40 7.16 11.42 -0.10
CA GLY A 40 7.09 12.06 -1.40
C GLY A 40 6.13 13.25 -1.43
N ILE A 41 4.91 13.07 -0.92
CA ILE A 41 3.93 14.17 -0.81
C ILE A 41 4.44 15.28 0.12
N ALA A 42 5.02 14.94 1.27
CA ALA A 42 5.58 15.92 2.17
C ALA A 42 6.68 16.75 1.50
N MET A 43 7.58 16.12 0.73
CA MET A 43 8.61 16.82 -0.03
C MET A 43 8.03 17.80 -1.06
N LEU A 44 6.97 17.40 -1.76
CA LEU A 44 6.30 18.28 -2.73
C LEU A 44 5.67 19.50 -2.05
N ILE A 45 4.99 19.29 -0.93
CA ILE A 45 4.35 20.37 -0.17
C ILE A 45 5.41 21.34 0.39
N ILE A 46 6.45 20.82 1.04
CA ILE A 46 7.51 21.65 1.62
C ILE A 46 8.30 22.37 0.54
N GLY A 47 8.61 21.70 -0.57
CA GLY A 47 9.24 22.32 -1.74
C GLY A 47 8.40 23.47 -2.29
N ALA A 48 7.09 23.30 -2.40
CA ALA A 48 6.19 24.37 -2.82
C ALA A 48 6.17 25.53 -1.83
N LEU A 49 6.09 25.27 -0.52
CA LEU A 49 6.10 26.31 0.51
C LEU A 49 7.42 27.12 0.51
N MET A 50 8.55 26.48 0.23
CA MET A 50 9.83 27.16 0.05
C MET A 50 9.86 27.97 -1.24
N ALA A 51 9.39 27.42 -2.36
CA ALA A 51 9.35 28.10 -3.65
C ALA A 51 8.45 29.37 -3.61
N PHE A 52 7.35 29.33 -2.85
CA PHE A 52 6.48 30.50 -2.63
C PHE A 52 6.97 31.47 -1.54
N GLY A 53 8.11 31.19 -0.91
CA GLY A 53 8.67 32.01 0.15
C GLY A 53 7.90 31.97 1.49
N VAL A 54 7.04 30.97 1.69
CA VAL A 54 6.30 30.75 2.95
C VAL A 54 7.21 30.17 4.02
N LEU A 55 8.13 29.28 3.62
CA LEU A 55 9.15 28.72 4.49
C LEU A 55 10.54 29.19 4.07
N PRO A 56 11.45 29.45 5.04
CA PRO A 56 12.83 29.76 4.73
C PRO A 56 13.50 28.58 4.03
N VAL A 57 14.33 28.85 3.03
CA VAL A 57 15.09 27.83 2.31
C VAL A 57 16.28 27.41 3.19
N GLY A 58 16.26 26.16 3.66
CA GLY A 58 17.30 25.58 4.48
C GLY A 58 17.15 24.07 4.56
N ILE A 59 18.25 23.33 4.54
CA ILE A 59 18.25 21.85 4.57
C ILE A 59 17.74 21.32 5.92
N ASP A 60 18.06 21.97 7.01
CA ASP A 60 17.60 21.67 8.36
C ASP A 60 16.08 21.83 8.48
N ILE A 61 15.55 22.95 7.96
CA ILE A 61 14.12 23.23 7.90
C ILE A 61 13.41 22.23 7.01
N ALA A 62 13.98 21.93 5.83
CA ALA A 62 13.42 20.94 4.92
C ALA A 62 13.29 19.57 5.58
N ILE A 63 14.36 19.04 6.19
CA ILE A 63 14.35 17.74 6.86
C ILE A 63 13.33 17.72 8.00
N GLY A 64 13.33 18.73 8.86
CA GLY A 64 12.41 18.82 9.99
C GLY A 64 10.95 18.89 9.56
N ALA A 65 10.64 19.75 8.59
CA ALA A 65 9.28 19.95 8.09
C ALA A 65 8.75 18.72 7.32
N VAL A 66 9.57 18.13 6.43
CA VAL A 66 9.22 16.90 5.71
C VAL A 66 8.96 15.75 6.68
N SER A 67 9.83 15.56 7.68
CA SER A 67 9.67 14.51 8.69
C SER A 67 8.38 14.69 9.49
N LEU A 68 8.13 15.89 9.98
CA LEU A 68 6.92 16.20 10.75
C LEU A 68 5.66 15.98 9.93
N LEU A 69 5.63 16.46 8.69
CA LEU A 69 4.47 16.35 7.81
C LEU A 69 4.23 14.89 7.40
N SER A 70 5.28 14.13 7.11
CA SER A 70 5.18 12.71 6.76
C SER A 70 4.63 11.87 7.91
N ILE A 71 5.14 12.06 9.12
CA ILE A 71 4.69 11.35 10.31
C ILE A 71 3.22 11.70 10.62
N SER A 72 2.90 12.99 10.59
CA SER A 72 1.52 13.45 10.82
C SER A 72 0.55 12.88 9.79
N GLY A 73 0.92 12.90 8.52
CA GLY A 73 0.13 12.31 7.43
C GLY A 73 -0.05 10.80 7.59
N ALA A 74 1.01 10.08 7.92
CA ALA A 74 0.95 8.65 8.16
C ALA A 74 0.03 8.29 9.33
N VAL A 75 0.11 9.01 10.45
CA VAL A 75 -0.75 8.77 11.63
C VAL A 75 -2.22 9.06 11.33
N LEU A 76 -2.52 10.20 10.71
CA LEU A 76 -3.89 10.62 10.40
C LEU A 76 -4.57 9.70 9.38
N LEU A 77 -3.82 9.29 8.36
CA LEU A 77 -4.36 8.51 7.24
C LEU A 77 -4.15 7.00 7.38
N TRP A 78 -3.51 6.54 8.46
CA TRP A 78 -3.25 5.12 8.70
C TRP A 78 -4.53 4.26 8.65
N LYS A 79 -5.58 4.69 9.37
CA LYS A 79 -6.85 3.94 9.45
C LYS A 79 -7.54 3.80 8.10
N PRO A 80 -7.79 4.90 7.32
CA PRO A 80 -8.42 4.78 6.02
C PRO A 80 -7.56 4.00 5.01
N MET A 81 -6.23 4.17 5.04
CA MET A 81 -5.32 3.48 4.14
C MET A 81 -5.27 1.97 4.41
N LYS A 82 -5.25 1.56 5.68
CA LYS A 82 -5.32 0.14 6.07
C LYS A 82 -6.62 -0.51 5.58
N LYS A 83 -7.74 0.20 5.61
CA LYS A 83 -9.02 -0.31 5.08
C LYS A 83 -8.97 -0.55 3.57
N ILE A 84 -8.31 0.33 2.81
CA ILE A 84 -8.14 0.18 1.36
C ILE A 84 -7.25 -1.03 1.04
N GLN A 85 -6.16 -1.24 1.78
CA GLN A 85 -5.28 -2.41 1.62
C GLN A 85 -6.02 -3.71 1.88
N SER A 86 -6.72 -3.82 3.01
CA SER A 86 -7.47 -5.04 3.35
C SER A 86 -8.58 -5.35 2.35
N SER A 87 -9.24 -4.34 1.78
CA SER A 87 -10.24 -4.53 0.74
C SER A 87 -9.65 -5.07 -0.56
N LYS A 88 -8.43 -4.65 -0.91
CA LYS A 88 -7.73 -5.17 -2.11
C LYS A 88 -7.27 -6.61 -1.93
N GLU A 89 -6.80 -6.98 -0.74
CA GLU A 89 -6.41 -8.36 -0.44
C GLU A 89 -7.64 -9.28 -0.40
N ALA A 90 -8.73 -8.88 0.23
CA ALA A 90 -9.98 -9.62 0.24
C ALA A 90 -10.55 -9.83 -1.17
N ALA A 91 -10.60 -8.77 -2.00
CA ALA A 91 -11.05 -8.86 -3.37
C ALA A 91 -10.16 -9.78 -4.23
N LYS A 92 -8.84 -9.79 -3.99
CA LYS A 92 -7.92 -10.66 -4.73
C LYS A 92 -8.08 -12.13 -4.35
N VAL A 93 -8.44 -12.42 -3.10
CA VAL A 93 -8.74 -13.79 -2.64
C VAL A 93 -10.12 -14.25 -3.12
N GLU A 94 -11.15 -13.38 -3.07
CA GLU A 94 -12.49 -13.74 -3.53
C GLU A 94 -12.57 -14.01 -5.04
N VAL A 95 -11.87 -13.26 -5.87
CA VAL A 95 -11.91 -13.45 -7.33
C VAL A 95 -11.33 -14.79 -7.77
N GLY A 96 -10.45 -15.42 -6.97
CA GLY A 96 -9.84 -16.72 -7.31
C GLY A 96 -10.71 -17.93 -6.98
N PHE A 97 -11.62 -17.82 -6.03
CA PHE A 97 -12.36 -18.98 -5.49
C PHE A 97 -13.88 -18.86 -5.58
N VAL A 98 -14.42 -17.67 -5.76
CA VAL A 98 -15.87 -17.47 -5.93
C VAL A 98 -16.36 -18.15 -7.22
N GLY A 99 -17.28 -19.10 -7.08
CA GLY A 99 -17.81 -19.88 -8.21
C GLY A 99 -16.97 -21.09 -8.60
N HIS A 100 -15.84 -21.35 -7.92
CA HIS A 100 -15.09 -22.58 -8.12
C HIS A 100 -15.85 -23.78 -7.54
N ARG A 101 -16.25 -24.71 -8.40
CA ARG A 101 -16.95 -25.92 -8.00
C ARG A 101 -15.96 -27.07 -7.88
N PHE A 102 -16.04 -27.79 -6.77
CA PHE A 102 -15.21 -28.97 -6.51
C PHE A 102 -16.03 -30.03 -5.78
N GLN A 103 -15.60 -31.26 -5.87
CA GLN A 103 -16.22 -32.36 -5.12
C GLN A 103 -15.54 -32.52 -3.78
N VAL A 104 -16.33 -32.57 -2.72
CA VAL A 104 -15.83 -32.88 -1.39
C VAL A 104 -15.50 -34.36 -1.28
N GLN A 105 -14.31 -34.66 -0.78
CA GLN A 105 -13.84 -36.03 -0.59
C GLN A 105 -14.23 -36.60 0.79
N THR A 106 -14.60 -35.72 1.72
CA THR A 106 -15.04 -36.07 3.07
C THR A 106 -16.36 -35.37 3.38
N ASP A 107 -17.17 -35.97 4.25
CA ASP A 107 -18.39 -35.31 4.72
C ASP A 107 -18.02 -34.05 5.49
N ILE A 108 -18.71 -32.94 5.21
CA ILE A 108 -18.51 -31.66 5.86
C ILE A 108 -19.80 -31.28 6.60
N ALA A 109 -19.66 -30.86 7.84
CA ALA A 109 -20.77 -30.34 8.63
C ALA A 109 -20.31 -29.05 9.34
N PRO A 110 -21.23 -28.25 9.91
CA PRO A 110 -20.86 -27.03 10.64
C PRO A 110 -19.83 -27.26 11.74
N ASP A 111 -19.86 -28.43 12.37
CA ASP A 111 -18.93 -28.83 13.43
C ASP A 111 -17.80 -29.74 12.94
N LEU A 112 -17.78 -30.10 11.63
CA LEU A 112 -16.81 -31.02 11.06
C LEU A 112 -16.22 -30.41 9.76
N PRO A 113 -15.11 -29.69 9.85
CA PRO A 113 -14.44 -29.15 8.66
C PRO A 113 -13.82 -30.25 7.81
N GLY A 114 -13.92 -30.09 6.48
CA GLY A 114 -13.27 -30.97 5.50
C GLY A 114 -11.94 -30.42 5.02
N THR A 115 -11.25 -31.22 4.23
CA THR A 115 -10.01 -30.80 3.55
C THR A 115 -10.15 -30.95 2.05
N TYR A 116 -9.73 -29.95 1.30
CA TYR A 116 -9.65 -29.97 -0.16
C TYR A 116 -8.27 -29.54 -0.62
N THR A 117 -7.65 -30.32 -1.49
CA THR A 117 -6.34 -29.99 -2.04
C THR A 117 -6.52 -29.29 -3.38
N TYR A 118 -6.04 -28.03 -3.46
CA TYR A 118 -6.04 -27.24 -4.67
C TYR A 118 -4.63 -26.72 -4.96
N SER A 119 -4.15 -26.95 -6.18
CA SER A 119 -2.80 -26.54 -6.60
C SER A 119 -1.67 -27.03 -5.67
N GLY A 120 -1.81 -28.23 -5.11
CA GLY A 120 -0.81 -28.82 -4.20
C GLY A 120 -0.88 -28.35 -2.76
N ILE A 121 -1.82 -27.48 -2.42
CA ILE A 121 -2.02 -26.95 -1.06
C ILE A 121 -3.32 -27.52 -0.50
N ALA A 122 -3.28 -28.03 0.74
CA ALA A 122 -4.45 -28.49 1.46
C ALA A 122 -5.19 -27.31 2.10
N TRP A 123 -6.45 -27.13 1.74
CA TRP A 123 -7.34 -26.09 2.27
C TRP A 123 -8.35 -26.69 3.21
N THR A 124 -8.59 -26.04 4.31
CA THR A 124 -9.69 -26.38 5.22
C THR A 124 -10.99 -25.80 4.68
N VAL A 125 -11.98 -26.67 4.45
CA VAL A 125 -13.29 -26.29 3.93
C VAL A 125 -14.31 -26.39 5.06
N VAL A 126 -15.04 -25.29 5.27
CA VAL A 126 -16.14 -25.22 6.24
C VAL A 126 -17.44 -24.92 5.52
N SER A 127 -18.56 -25.42 6.03
CA SER A 127 -19.88 -25.19 5.49
C SER A 127 -20.88 -24.96 6.62
N ASP A 128 -21.82 -24.07 6.40
CA ASP A 128 -22.94 -23.81 7.33
C ASP A 128 -24.02 -24.91 7.28
N THR A 129 -23.93 -25.80 6.28
CA THR A 129 -24.84 -26.92 6.08
C THR A 129 -24.06 -28.23 5.90
N SER A 130 -24.67 -29.35 6.26
CA SER A 130 -24.06 -30.67 6.05
C SER A 130 -24.00 -31.00 4.57
N ILE A 131 -22.79 -31.31 4.09
CA ILE A 131 -22.51 -31.71 2.70
C ILE A 131 -21.92 -33.12 2.73
N GLN A 132 -22.57 -34.05 2.03
CA GLN A 132 -22.06 -35.41 1.90
C GLN A 132 -20.92 -35.47 0.89
N ARG A 133 -19.99 -36.40 1.08
CA ARG A 133 -18.89 -36.68 0.15
C ARG A 133 -19.41 -36.94 -1.27
N PHE A 134 -18.62 -36.56 -2.26
CA PHE A 134 -18.94 -36.62 -3.70
C PHE A 134 -20.11 -35.72 -4.14
N THR A 135 -20.55 -34.79 -3.34
CA THR A 135 -21.49 -33.72 -3.73
C THR A 135 -20.73 -32.51 -4.27
N GLN A 136 -21.27 -31.87 -5.30
CA GLN A 136 -20.74 -30.64 -5.90
C GLN A 136 -21.33 -29.38 -5.24
#